data_733aceaf87f1b5393f6c2326dbcef182
#
_entry.id   733aceaf87f1b5393f6c2326dbcef182
#
_cell.length_a   1.000
_cell.length_b   1.000
_cell.length_c   1.000
_cell.angle_alpha   90.00
_cell.angle_beta   90.00
_cell.angle_gamma   90.00
#
_symmetry.space_group_name_H-M   'P 1'
#
loop_
_entity.id
_entity.type
_entity.pdbx_description
1 polymer ?
#
loop_
_entity_poly.entity_id
_entity_poly.type
_entity_poly.pdbx_seq_one_letter_code
_entity_poly.pdbx_strand_id
1 'polypeptide(L)'
;IAVADNILRYDLSDGQIFRTQDVIRKFSGTQAYLYDKVNQTFEFDDDLYLDVVYLYEFEKIPEIFKRYVTSRASVRAATQLVANPDLVKLLQQQESYARATCMDYECEQGDYSFMGWGANSAYRPYQPANVLRRN
;
A
#
# COMPACT_ATOMS: atom_id res chain seq x y z
N ILE A 1 5.31 -20.15 8.88
CA ILE A 1 3.98 -19.61 8.59
C ILE A 1 3.81 -19.58 7.08
N ALA A 2 2.78 -20.28 6.53
CA ALA A 2 2.46 -20.25 5.11
C ALA A 2 1.85 -18.91 4.71
N VAL A 3 2.22 -18.39 3.52
CA VAL A 3 1.74 -17.13 2.98
C VAL A 3 0.73 -17.40 1.88
N ALA A 4 -0.42 -16.70 1.92
CA ALA A 4 -1.44 -16.80 0.89
C ALA A 4 -0.97 -16.19 -0.44
N ASP A 5 -1.43 -16.75 -1.57
CA ASP A 5 -0.97 -16.32 -2.90
C ASP A 5 -1.45 -14.92 -3.30
N ASN A 6 -2.51 -14.44 -2.67
CA ASN A 6 -3.06 -13.10 -2.89
C ASN A 6 -2.34 -11.97 -2.13
N ILE A 7 -1.24 -12.28 -1.45
CA ILE A 7 -0.43 -11.26 -0.77
C ILE A 7 0.68 -10.78 -1.69
N LEU A 8 0.66 -9.49 -2.01
CA LEU A 8 1.67 -8.84 -2.86
C LEU A 8 2.90 -8.39 -2.09
N ARG A 9 2.67 -7.86 -0.89
CA ARG A 9 3.72 -7.33 -0.03
C ARG A 9 3.32 -7.48 1.42
N TYR A 10 4.30 -7.69 2.26
CA TYR A 10 4.19 -7.58 3.71
C TYR A 10 5.47 -6.98 4.28
N ASP A 11 5.34 -6.29 5.38
CA ASP A 11 6.43 -5.73 6.17
C ASP A 11 6.05 -5.81 7.65
N LEU A 12 7.02 -5.74 8.54
CA LEU A 12 6.74 -5.67 9.96
C LEU A 12 6.15 -4.30 10.32
N SER A 13 5.04 -4.33 11.06
CA SER A 13 4.30 -3.13 11.48
C SER A 13 4.92 -2.39 12.67
N ASP A 14 6.02 -2.89 13.22
CA ASP A 14 6.53 -2.47 14.53
C ASP A 14 7.22 -1.11 14.56
N GLY A 15 7.49 -0.47 13.45
CA GLY A 15 8.12 0.86 13.38
C GLY A 15 9.47 0.97 14.13
N GLN A 16 10.07 -0.14 14.53
CA GLN A 16 11.32 -0.14 15.30
C GLN A 16 12.52 0.16 14.41
N ILE A 17 13.39 1.03 14.90
CA ILE A 17 14.64 1.39 14.20
C ILE A 17 15.66 0.25 14.26
N PHE A 18 15.65 -0.53 15.35
CA PHE A 18 16.49 -1.71 15.53
C PHE A 18 15.61 -2.95 15.49
N ARG A 19 15.52 -3.56 14.32
CA ARG A 19 14.74 -4.79 14.14
C ARG A 19 15.59 -5.98 14.58
N THR A 20 15.05 -6.75 15.51
CA THR A 20 15.59 -8.07 15.90
C THR A 20 15.17 -9.16 14.93
N GLN A 21 14.14 -8.90 14.12
CA GLN A 21 13.57 -9.78 13.11
C GLN A 21 13.30 -9.00 11.84
N ASP A 22 13.49 -9.62 10.67
CA ASP A 22 13.16 -9.06 9.36
C ASP A 22 12.52 -10.15 8.51
N VAL A 23 11.28 -9.92 8.09
CA VAL A 23 10.45 -10.96 7.47
C VAL A 23 10.46 -10.83 5.95
N ILE A 24 10.89 -11.88 5.29
CA ILE A 24 10.87 -11.98 3.83
C ILE A 24 10.07 -13.21 3.36
N ARG A 25 9.65 -13.17 2.10
CA ARG A 25 9.02 -14.30 1.44
C ARG A 25 10.09 -15.25 0.92
N LYS A 26 10.02 -16.51 1.31
CA LYS A 26 10.88 -17.57 0.80
C LYS A 26 10.03 -18.76 0.36
N PHE A 27 10.34 -19.30 -0.82
CA PHE A 27 9.67 -20.50 -1.32
C PHE A 27 10.34 -21.76 -0.80
N SER A 28 9.51 -22.71 -0.37
CA SER A 28 9.90 -24.06 -0.10
C SER A 28 9.01 -24.98 -0.94
N GLY A 29 9.57 -25.54 -2.03
CA GLY A 29 8.78 -26.18 -3.06
C GLY A 29 7.88 -25.18 -3.80
N THR A 30 6.58 -25.47 -3.87
CA THR A 30 5.57 -24.61 -4.49
C THR A 30 4.92 -23.61 -3.53
N GLN A 31 5.09 -23.78 -2.23
CA GLN A 31 4.46 -22.97 -1.21
C GLN A 31 5.39 -21.85 -0.73
N ALA A 32 4.84 -20.65 -0.56
CA ALA A 32 5.53 -19.52 0.05
C ALA A 32 5.38 -19.52 1.57
N TYR A 33 6.47 -19.22 2.25
CA TYR A 33 6.53 -19.11 3.71
C TYR A 33 7.16 -17.80 4.13
N LEU A 34 6.81 -17.34 5.32
CA LEU A 34 7.55 -16.29 6.01
C LEU A 34 8.88 -16.85 6.49
N TYR A 35 9.94 -16.08 6.28
CA TYR A 35 11.29 -16.42 6.68
C TYR A 35 11.94 -15.21 7.36
N ASP A 36 12.52 -15.42 8.52
CA ASP A 36 13.30 -14.40 9.20
C ASP A 36 14.69 -14.33 8.58
N LYS A 37 15.00 -13.20 7.97
CA LYS A 37 16.28 -12.95 7.33
C LYS A 37 17.40 -12.72 8.33
N VAL A 38 17.11 -12.16 9.52
CA VAL A 38 18.10 -11.86 10.56
C VAL A 38 18.54 -13.15 11.23
N ASN A 39 17.59 -13.94 11.71
CA ASN A 39 17.87 -15.18 12.43
C ASN A 39 18.00 -16.41 11.52
N GLN A 40 17.77 -16.24 10.23
CA GLN A 40 17.84 -17.28 9.20
C GLN A 40 16.97 -18.52 9.49
N THR A 41 15.75 -18.30 10.02
CA THR A 41 14.83 -19.36 10.41
C THR A 41 13.44 -19.16 9.82
N PHE A 42 12.65 -20.26 9.76
CA PHE A 42 11.21 -20.23 9.45
C PHE A 42 10.35 -20.23 10.72
N GLU A 43 10.96 -20.34 11.89
CA GLU A 43 10.33 -20.37 13.19
C GLU A 43 10.35 -18.99 13.81
N PHE A 44 9.24 -18.62 14.44
CA PHE A 44 9.05 -17.35 15.12
C PHE A 44 8.53 -17.65 16.52
N ASP A 45 9.21 -17.12 17.52
CA ASP A 45 8.89 -17.37 18.93
C ASP A 45 7.74 -16.49 19.43
N ASP A 46 7.59 -15.31 18.82
CA ASP A 46 6.60 -14.29 19.19
C ASP A 46 5.54 -14.07 18.10
N ASP A 47 4.43 -13.41 18.47
CA ASP A 47 3.41 -12.96 17.54
C ASP A 47 3.96 -11.89 16.58
N LEU A 48 3.69 -12.06 15.30
CA LEU A 48 4.11 -11.12 14.26
C LEU A 48 2.98 -10.18 13.88
N TYR A 49 3.24 -8.90 13.97
CA TYR A 49 2.35 -7.84 13.45
C TYR A 49 2.85 -7.40 12.09
N LEU A 50 2.07 -7.66 11.05
CA LEU A 50 2.45 -7.42 9.66
C LEU A 50 1.53 -6.42 9.01
N ASP A 51 2.11 -5.44 8.31
CA ASP A 51 1.43 -4.62 7.33
C ASP A 51 1.40 -5.36 6.00
N VAL A 52 0.20 -5.69 5.53
CA VAL A 52 0.01 -6.57 4.38
C VAL A 52 -0.73 -5.86 3.26
N VAL A 53 -0.18 -5.95 2.04
CA VAL A 53 -0.83 -5.50 0.81
C VAL A 53 -1.42 -6.69 0.07
N TYR A 54 -2.73 -6.71 -0.07
CA TYR A 54 -3.46 -7.77 -0.75
C TYR A 54 -3.73 -7.44 -2.21
N LEU A 55 -3.68 -8.48 -3.06
CA LEU A 55 -4.22 -8.42 -4.41
C LEU A 55 -5.71 -8.74 -4.36
N TYR A 56 -6.53 -7.79 -4.81
CA TYR A 56 -7.96 -7.99 -4.99
C TYR A 56 -8.28 -8.21 -6.47
N GLU A 57 -9.30 -9.04 -6.71
CA GLU A 57 -9.89 -9.19 -8.04
C GLU A 57 -10.51 -7.85 -8.47
N PHE A 58 -10.39 -7.52 -9.76
CA PHE A 58 -10.88 -6.25 -10.29
C PHE A 58 -12.37 -6.00 -9.99
N GLU A 59 -13.17 -7.04 -9.95
CA GLU A 59 -14.61 -6.96 -9.67
C GLU A 59 -14.92 -6.54 -8.23
N LYS A 60 -14.02 -6.85 -7.29
CA LYS A 60 -14.21 -6.63 -5.85
C LYS A 60 -13.69 -5.28 -5.34
N ILE A 61 -12.94 -4.54 -6.16
CA ILE A 61 -12.44 -3.23 -5.76
C ILE A 61 -13.52 -2.14 -5.91
N PRO A 62 -13.47 -1.06 -5.11
CA PRO A 62 -14.39 0.07 -5.21
C PRO A 62 -14.41 0.70 -6.61
N GLU A 63 -15.57 1.23 -7.01
CA GLU A 63 -15.79 1.78 -8.36
C GLU A 63 -14.82 2.92 -8.73
N ILE A 64 -14.39 3.69 -7.76
CA ILE A 64 -13.42 4.78 -7.94
C ILE A 64 -12.10 4.25 -8.50
N PHE A 65 -11.59 3.15 -7.95
CA PHE A 65 -10.37 2.51 -8.44
C PHE A 65 -10.57 1.87 -9.81
N LYS A 66 -11.73 1.25 -10.06
CA LYS A 66 -12.06 0.70 -11.39
C LYS A 66 -12.01 1.77 -12.46
N ARG A 67 -12.58 2.95 -12.19
CA ARG A 67 -12.53 4.11 -13.08
C ARG A 67 -11.10 4.54 -13.38
N TYR A 68 -10.26 4.64 -12.37
CA TYR A 68 -8.85 5.00 -12.56
C TYR A 68 -8.11 3.95 -13.39
N VAL A 69 -8.26 2.66 -13.08
CA VAL A 69 -7.65 1.55 -13.83
C VAL A 69 -8.08 1.58 -15.29
N THR A 70 -9.39 1.77 -15.56
CA THR A 70 -9.94 1.85 -16.91
C THR A 70 -9.40 3.06 -17.67
N SER A 71 -9.35 4.24 -17.03
CA SER A 71 -8.79 5.46 -17.64
C SER A 71 -7.30 5.27 -17.99
N ARG A 72 -6.53 4.67 -17.09
CA ARG A 72 -5.11 4.36 -17.31
C ARG A 72 -4.90 3.37 -18.47
N ALA A 73 -5.72 2.34 -18.52
CA ALA A 73 -5.69 1.35 -19.62
C ALA A 73 -6.04 1.99 -20.96
N SER A 74 -7.04 2.89 -21.00
CA SER A 74 -7.46 3.62 -22.20
C SER A 74 -6.34 4.53 -22.75
N VAL A 75 -5.62 5.25 -21.88
CA VAL A 75 -4.45 6.05 -22.30
C VAL A 75 -3.38 5.16 -22.93
N ARG A 76 -3.05 4.02 -22.29
CA ARG A 76 -2.06 3.08 -22.83
C ARG A 76 -2.48 2.51 -24.17
N ALA A 77 -3.72 2.06 -24.30
CA ALA A 77 -4.26 1.53 -25.55
C ALA A 77 -4.26 2.59 -26.67
N ALA A 78 -4.71 3.80 -26.37
CA ALA A 78 -4.70 4.89 -27.35
C ALA A 78 -3.29 5.25 -27.83
N THR A 79 -2.32 5.27 -26.92
CA THR A 79 -0.92 5.58 -27.25
C THR A 79 -0.30 4.48 -28.15
N GLN A 80 -0.63 3.20 -27.88
CA GLN A 80 -0.01 2.08 -28.59
C GLN A 80 -0.70 1.73 -29.89
N LEU A 81 -2.04 1.86 -29.96
CA LEU A 81 -2.83 1.36 -31.09
C LEU A 81 -3.34 2.45 -32.02
N VAL A 82 -3.68 3.63 -31.49
CA VAL A 82 -4.36 4.69 -32.28
C VAL A 82 -3.41 5.76 -32.76
N ALA A 83 -2.35 6.03 -32.01
CA ALA A 83 -1.32 7.03 -32.31
C ALA A 83 -1.87 8.44 -32.65
N ASN A 84 -3.04 8.80 -32.09
CA ASN A 84 -3.65 10.14 -32.23
C ASN A 84 -3.30 11.00 -31.01
N PRO A 85 -2.47 12.06 -31.18
CA PRO A 85 -1.98 12.85 -30.06
C PRO A 85 -3.09 13.64 -29.34
N ASP A 86 -4.13 14.08 -30.04
CA ASP A 86 -5.20 14.86 -29.41
C ASP A 86 -6.11 13.97 -28.57
N LEU A 87 -6.41 12.76 -29.04
CA LEU A 87 -7.12 11.77 -28.26
C LEU A 87 -6.34 11.38 -27.01
N VAL A 88 -5.03 11.15 -27.14
CA VAL A 88 -4.17 10.81 -26.00
C VAL A 88 -4.17 11.92 -24.96
N LYS A 89 -4.08 13.20 -25.36
CA LYS A 89 -4.16 14.33 -24.42
C LYS A 89 -5.48 14.36 -23.65
N LEU A 90 -6.61 14.17 -24.36
CA LEU A 90 -7.93 14.13 -23.73
C LEU A 90 -8.04 13.00 -22.70
N LEU A 91 -7.58 11.81 -23.07
CA LEU A 91 -7.58 10.66 -22.17
C LEU A 91 -6.65 10.84 -20.96
N GLN A 92 -5.50 11.50 -21.14
CA GLN A 92 -4.60 11.85 -20.05
C GLN A 92 -5.23 12.83 -19.06
N GLN A 93 -6.02 13.79 -19.54
CA GLN A 93 -6.77 14.69 -18.65
C GLN A 93 -7.81 13.91 -17.82
N GLN A 94 -8.55 12.99 -18.46
CA GLN A 94 -9.50 12.12 -17.75
C GLN A 94 -8.81 11.21 -16.74
N GLU A 95 -7.67 10.64 -17.08
CA GLU A 95 -6.85 9.84 -16.17
C GLU A 95 -6.40 10.66 -14.95
N SER A 96 -5.91 11.89 -15.19
CA SER A 96 -5.46 12.78 -14.13
C SER A 96 -6.59 13.10 -13.15
N TYR A 97 -7.80 13.37 -13.66
CA TYR A 97 -8.98 13.60 -12.83
C TYR A 97 -9.36 12.34 -12.03
N ALA A 98 -9.42 11.18 -12.69
CA ALA A 98 -9.72 9.92 -12.02
C ALA A 98 -8.70 9.58 -10.92
N ARG A 99 -7.41 9.87 -11.16
CA ARG A 99 -6.36 9.71 -10.16
C ARG A 99 -6.55 10.61 -8.95
N ALA A 100 -6.87 11.90 -9.18
CA ALA A 100 -7.13 12.83 -8.08
C ALA A 100 -8.29 12.35 -7.20
N THR A 101 -9.39 11.92 -7.83
CA THR A 101 -10.55 11.37 -7.11
C THR A 101 -10.20 10.11 -6.30
N CYS A 102 -9.32 9.23 -6.82
CA CYS A 102 -8.82 8.08 -6.05
C CYS A 102 -8.01 8.51 -4.83
N MET A 103 -7.15 9.52 -4.98
CA MET A 103 -6.33 10.02 -3.87
C MET A 103 -7.21 10.67 -2.79
N ASP A 104 -8.22 11.43 -3.19
CA ASP A 104 -9.18 12.01 -2.24
C ASP A 104 -9.92 10.92 -1.46
N TYR A 105 -10.39 9.88 -2.15
CA TYR A 105 -11.03 8.75 -1.52
C TYR A 105 -10.10 8.01 -0.53
N GLU A 106 -8.85 7.78 -0.89
CA GLU A 106 -7.85 7.18 0.01
C GLU A 106 -7.60 8.04 1.24
N CYS A 107 -7.49 9.36 1.06
CA CYS A 107 -7.32 10.28 2.17
C CYS A 107 -8.53 10.29 3.11
N GLU A 108 -9.76 10.24 2.57
CA GLU A 108 -10.97 10.15 3.37
C GLU A 108 -11.07 8.83 4.14
N GLN A 109 -10.72 7.71 3.50
CA GLN A 109 -10.71 6.39 4.14
C GLN A 109 -9.62 6.24 5.20
N GLY A 110 -8.46 6.85 4.93
CA GLY A 110 -7.32 6.82 5.85
C GLY A 110 -7.48 7.73 7.05
N ASP A 111 -8.50 8.63 7.06
CA ASP A 111 -8.74 9.61 8.11
C ASP A 111 -7.46 10.37 8.50
N TYR A 112 -6.56 10.64 7.58
CA TYR A 112 -5.30 11.34 7.87
C TYR A 112 -5.57 12.71 8.44
N SER A 113 -5.10 12.96 9.66
CA SER A 113 -5.23 14.25 10.34
C SER A 113 -3.88 14.93 10.44
N PHE A 114 -3.85 16.25 10.14
CA PHE A 114 -2.67 17.08 10.39
C PHE A 114 -2.26 17.09 11.86
N MET A 115 -3.22 16.93 12.77
CA MET A 115 -2.98 16.87 14.22
C MET A 115 -2.43 15.52 14.68
N GLY A 116 -2.34 14.55 13.78
CA GLY A 116 -1.82 13.21 14.00
C GLY A 116 -2.82 12.26 14.65
N TRP A 117 -2.64 10.97 14.40
CA TRP A 117 -3.43 9.90 15.00
C TRP A 117 -2.82 9.46 16.31
N GLY A 118 -3.66 9.29 17.32
CA GLY A 118 -3.23 8.98 18.66
C GLY A 118 -2.58 7.59 18.86
N ALA A 119 -2.63 6.70 17.87
CA ALA A 119 -2.15 5.35 18.01
C ALA A 119 -0.72 5.12 17.47
N ASN A 120 -0.22 5.94 16.56
CA ASN A 120 1.10 5.70 15.98
C ASN A 120 2.18 6.50 16.69
N SER A 121 2.87 5.86 17.65
CA SER A 121 3.91 6.48 18.48
C SER A 121 5.13 6.99 17.69
N ALA A 122 5.39 6.44 16.49
CA ALA A 122 6.53 6.83 15.66
C ALA A 122 6.43 8.28 15.14
N TYR A 123 5.22 8.79 14.90
CA TYR A 123 5.00 10.17 14.44
C TYR A 123 4.79 11.18 15.58
N ARG A 124 4.64 10.73 16.81
CA ARG A 124 4.40 11.59 17.98
C ARG A 124 5.48 12.66 18.20
N PRO A 125 6.79 12.38 18.04
CA PRO A 125 7.84 13.37 18.22
C PRO A 125 7.79 14.54 17.22
N TYR A 126 7.21 14.30 16.05
CA TYR A 126 7.14 15.30 14.96
C TYR A 126 5.84 16.12 14.94
N GLN A 127 4.95 15.91 15.92
CA GLN A 127 3.70 16.65 16.01
C GLN A 127 3.86 17.94 16.80
N PRO A 128 3.76 19.13 16.18
CA PRO A 128 3.92 20.40 16.89
C PRO A 128 2.95 20.59 18.05
N ALA A 129 1.73 20.04 17.92
CA ALA A 129 0.69 20.11 18.94
C ALA A 129 1.07 19.40 20.25
N ASN A 130 1.94 18.39 20.21
CA ASN A 130 2.37 17.68 21.41
C ASN A 130 3.31 18.51 22.30
N VAL A 131 4.02 19.48 21.72
CA VAL A 131 4.89 20.42 22.46
C VAL A 131 4.05 21.42 23.28
N LEU A 132 2.82 21.70 22.84
CA LEU A 132 1.90 22.64 23.50
C LEU A 132 1.04 21.99 24.60
N ARG A 133 0.99 20.65 24.64
CA ARG A 133 0.34 19.93 25.74
C ARG A 133 1.24 19.97 26.98
N ARG A 134 0.99 20.93 27.85
CA ARG A 134 1.50 20.90 29.22
C ARG A 134 0.75 19.82 29.99
N ASN A 135 1.49 18.85 30.51
CA ASN A 135 1.01 17.97 31.58
C ASN A 135 0.91 18.79 32.88
#